data_f79eb9642dcefeee94afd3fd81de3e62
#
_entry.id   f79eb9642dcefeee94afd3fd81de3e62
#
_cell.length_a   1.000
_cell.length_b   1.000
_cell.length_c   1.000
_cell.angle_alpha   90.00
_cell.angle_beta   90.00
_cell.angle_gamma   90.00
#
_symmetry.space_group_name_H-M   'P 1'
#
loop_
_entity.id
_entity.type
_entity.pdbx_description
1 polymer ?
#
loop_
_entity_poly.entity_id
_entity_poly.type
_entity_poly.pdbx_seq_one_letter_code
_entity_poly.pdbx_strand_id
1 'polypeptide(L)'
;MCIRDRRNAVRNGIANAEFICGDAGVCTAQLLERRIQPDVAIVDPPRKGLDGTTIDSLVKMNPERIVYVSCDPATLARDCAVLNERGYGVEVVQPVDMFPQTTHVETVVLMSKVR
;
A
#
# COMPACT_ATOMS: atom_id res chain seq x y z
N MET A 1 13.26 8.66 8.18
CA MET A 1 11.85 8.95 7.86
C MET A 1 10.94 8.87 9.08
N CYS A 2 10.93 7.79 9.84
CA CYS A 2 10.01 7.64 10.98
C CYS A 2 10.10 8.75 12.03
N ILE A 3 11.30 9.24 12.34
CA ILE A 3 11.48 10.34 13.31
C ILE A 3 10.85 11.62 12.77
N ARG A 4 11.05 11.91 11.48
CA ARG A 4 10.48 13.09 10.82
C ARG A 4 8.95 13.01 10.81
N ASP A 5 8.42 11.85 10.48
CA ASP A 5 6.97 11.62 10.42
C ASP A 5 6.32 11.85 11.78
N ARG A 6 6.94 11.32 12.85
CA ARG A 6 6.47 11.53 14.21
C ARG A 6 6.48 13.01 14.61
N ARG A 7 7.56 13.71 14.28
CA ARG A 7 7.67 15.16 14.55
C ARG A 7 6.61 15.96 13.79
N ASN A 8 6.38 15.61 12.54
CA ASN A 8 5.35 16.27 11.73
C ASN A 8 3.94 16.02 12.30
N ALA A 9 3.66 14.82 12.77
CA ALA A 9 2.37 14.51 13.41
C ALA A 9 2.16 15.35 14.67
N VAL A 10 3.16 15.41 15.55
CA VAL A 10 3.10 16.23 16.77
C VAL A 10 2.91 17.70 16.41
N ARG A 11 3.68 18.22 15.46
CA ARG A 11 3.61 19.63 15.04
C ARG A 11 2.23 19.99 14.49
N ASN A 12 1.55 19.04 13.85
CA ASN A 12 0.22 19.25 13.27
C ASN A 12 -0.92 18.79 14.18
N GLY A 13 -0.65 18.46 15.42
CA GLY A 13 -1.67 18.07 16.39
C GLY A 13 -2.32 16.72 16.12
N ILE A 14 -1.63 15.84 15.40
CA ILE A 14 -2.15 14.52 15.05
C ILE A 14 -1.77 13.54 16.16
N ALA A 15 -2.76 13.04 16.89
CA ALA A 15 -2.56 12.12 18.00
C ALA A 15 -3.03 10.69 17.71
N ASN A 16 -3.72 10.47 16.60
CA ASN A 16 -4.32 9.18 16.24
C ASN A 16 -3.52 8.43 15.16
N ALA A 17 -2.21 8.68 15.06
CA ALA A 17 -1.33 7.99 14.13
C ALA A 17 -0.27 7.19 14.89
N GLU A 18 -0.02 5.97 14.46
CA GLU A 18 1.05 5.11 14.96
C GLU A 18 2.08 4.93 13.84
N PHE A 19 3.37 5.10 14.19
CA PHE A 19 4.48 4.97 13.23
C PHE A 19 5.34 3.77 13.60
N ILE A 20 5.51 2.86 12.64
CA ILE A 20 6.32 1.66 12.81
C ILE A 20 7.45 1.70 11.80
N CYS A 21 8.68 1.61 12.27
CA CYS A 21 9.87 1.62 11.43
C CYS A 21 10.39 0.20 11.25
N GLY A 22 10.47 -0.24 9.99
CA GLY A 22 10.97 -1.58 9.68
C GLY A 22 10.60 -2.02 8.28
N ASP A 23 10.98 -3.24 7.94
CA ASP A 23 10.60 -3.86 6.69
C ASP A 23 9.08 -4.09 6.63
N ALA A 24 8.48 -3.74 5.50
CA ALA A 24 7.01 -3.83 5.33
C ALA A 24 6.48 -5.26 5.53
N GLY A 25 7.19 -6.26 5.02
CA GLY A 25 6.77 -7.66 5.19
C GLY A 25 6.74 -8.08 6.66
N VAL A 26 7.75 -7.67 7.43
CA VAL A 26 7.82 -7.96 8.87
C VAL A 26 6.78 -7.18 9.65
N CYS A 27 6.66 -5.88 9.38
CA CYS A 27 5.74 -5.02 10.10
C CYS A 27 4.27 -5.38 9.84
N THR A 28 3.91 -5.71 8.61
CA THR A 28 2.54 -6.16 8.30
C THR A 28 2.20 -7.48 8.96
N ALA A 29 3.16 -8.41 9.03
CA ALA A 29 2.97 -9.67 9.74
C ALA A 29 2.73 -9.43 11.25
N GLN A 30 3.46 -8.49 11.85
CA GLN A 30 3.26 -8.12 13.25
C GLN A 30 1.89 -7.47 13.48
N LEU A 31 1.44 -6.61 12.58
CA LEU A 31 0.10 -6.01 12.64
C LEU A 31 -0.98 -7.09 12.55
N LEU A 32 -0.79 -8.07 11.71
CA LEU A 32 -1.70 -9.21 11.58
C LEU A 32 -1.78 -10.01 12.89
N GLU A 33 -0.63 -10.28 13.54
CA GLU A 33 -0.59 -10.95 14.84
C GLU A 33 -1.31 -10.16 15.93
N ARG A 34 -1.25 -8.82 15.87
CA ARG A 34 -1.98 -7.94 16.77
C ARG A 34 -3.47 -7.87 16.44
N ARG A 35 -3.94 -8.60 15.43
CA ARG A 35 -5.33 -8.64 14.95
C ARG A 35 -5.84 -7.27 14.52
N ILE A 36 -4.96 -6.45 13.95
CA ILE A 36 -5.34 -5.18 13.36
C ILE A 36 -6.10 -5.46 12.06
N GLN A 37 -7.31 -4.90 11.95
CA GLN A 37 -8.14 -5.01 10.75
C GLN A 37 -8.40 -3.62 10.18
N PRO A 38 -7.56 -3.15 9.25
CA PRO A 38 -7.75 -1.83 8.65
C PRO A 38 -8.96 -1.84 7.72
N ASP A 39 -9.64 -0.72 7.63
CA ASP A 39 -10.71 -0.53 6.63
C ASP A 39 -10.10 -0.29 5.26
N VAL A 40 -9.03 0.50 5.20
CA VAL A 40 -8.31 0.83 3.98
C VAL A 40 -6.82 0.61 4.21
N ALA A 41 -6.16 0.00 3.25
CA ALA A 41 -4.71 -0.12 3.21
C ALA A 41 -4.17 0.69 2.03
N ILE A 42 -3.17 1.52 2.29
CA ILE A 42 -2.47 2.28 1.25
C ILE A 42 -1.05 1.73 1.17
N VAL A 43 -0.64 1.29 -0.02
CA VAL A 43 0.69 0.75 -0.25
C VAL A 43 1.42 1.58 -1.31
N ASP A 44 2.69 1.84 -1.06
CA ASP A 44 3.57 2.59 -1.95
C ASP A 44 4.92 1.88 -2.01
N PRO A 45 4.97 0.72 -2.69
CA PRO A 45 6.18 -0.10 -2.71
C PRO A 45 7.25 0.47 -3.64
N PRO A 46 8.50 0.00 -3.51
CA PRO A 46 9.55 0.32 -4.47
C PRO A 46 9.25 -0.30 -5.84
N ARG A 47 10.13 -0.06 -6.83
CA ARG A 47 9.94 -0.52 -8.21
C ARG A 47 9.71 -2.02 -8.35
N LYS A 48 10.30 -2.82 -7.48
CA LYS A 48 10.10 -4.28 -7.49
C LYS A 48 8.70 -4.73 -7.10
N GLY A 49 7.89 -3.81 -6.59
CA GLY A 49 6.53 -4.07 -6.13
C GLY A 49 6.49 -4.67 -4.72
N LEU A 50 5.34 -5.25 -4.37
CA LEU A 50 5.13 -5.91 -3.09
C LEU A 50 5.74 -7.32 -3.10
N ASP A 51 6.32 -7.74 -2.00
CA ASP A 51 6.73 -9.13 -1.84
C ASP A 51 5.55 -10.02 -1.45
N GLY A 52 5.71 -11.34 -1.60
CA GLY A 52 4.65 -12.30 -1.30
C GLY A 52 4.20 -12.28 0.15
N THR A 53 5.12 -12.06 1.08
CA THR A 53 4.82 -11.98 2.52
C THR A 53 3.93 -10.78 2.82
N THR A 54 4.23 -9.62 2.23
CA THR A 54 3.43 -8.41 2.40
C THR A 54 2.04 -8.60 1.82
N ILE A 55 1.93 -9.17 0.62
CA ILE A 55 0.63 -9.45 -0.01
C ILE A 55 -0.19 -10.41 0.84
N ASP A 56 0.40 -11.49 1.33
CA ASP A 56 -0.29 -12.46 2.18
C ASP A 56 -0.83 -11.80 3.46
N SER A 57 -0.02 -11.02 4.14
CA SER A 57 -0.43 -10.34 5.36
C SER A 57 -1.52 -9.30 5.08
N LEU A 58 -1.38 -8.56 3.99
CA LEU A 58 -2.36 -7.56 3.57
C LEU A 58 -3.73 -8.20 3.31
N VAL A 59 -3.75 -9.29 2.57
CA VAL A 59 -5.00 -10.01 2.26
C VAL A 59 -5.61 -10.61 3.53
N LYS A 60 -4.79 -11.16 4.43
CA LYS A 60 -5.27 -11.73 5.70
C LYS A 60 -5.84 -10.66 6.65
N MET A 61 -5.30 -9.44 6.62
CA MET A 61 -5.89 -8.32 7.36
C MET A 61 -7.26 -7.90 6.81
N ASN A 62 -7.55 -8.27 5.58
CA ASN A 62 -8.88 -8.18 4.98
C ASN A 62 -9.45 -6.75 4.91
N PRO A 63 -8.70 -5.76 4.42
CA PRO A 63 -9.25 -4.41 4.26
C PRO A 63 -10.36 -4.40 3.20
N GLU A 64 -11.30 -3.47 3.33
CA GLU A 64 -12.35 -3.29 2.32
C GLU A 64 -11.77 -2.74 1.01
N ARG A 65 -10.74 -1.89 1.10
CA ARG A 65 -10.12 -1.23 -0.04
C ARG A 65 -8.61 -1.23 0.09
N ILE A 66 -7.96 -1.34 -1.06
CA ILE A 66 -6.52 -1.18 -1.17
C ILE A 66 -6.25 -0.06 -2.17
N VAL A 67 -5.44 0.91 -1.78
CA VAL A 67 -4.93 1.94 -2.68
C VAL A 67 -3.46 1.64 -2.94
N TYR A 68 -3.13 1.39 -4.19
CA TYR A 68 -1.77 1.05 -4.60
C TYR A 68 -1.18 2.23 -5.36
N VAL A 69 -0.09 2.79 -4.84
CA VAL A 69 0.68 3.85 -5.52
C VAL A 69 1.92 3.20 -6.12
N SER A 70 2.08 3.30 -7.42
CA SER A 70 3.15 2.61 -8.15
C SER A 70 3.98 3.57 -8.97
N CYS A 71 5.29 3.35 -9.01
CA CYS A 71 6.20 4.02 -9.93
C CYS A 71 6.62 3.12 -11.10
N ASP A 72 6.16 1.87 -11.16
CA ASP A 72 6.52 0.90 -12.21
C ASP A 72 5.27 0.18 -12.71
N PRO A 73 4.85 0.42 -13.97
CA PRO A 73 3.63 -0.21 -14.51
C PRO A 73 3.69 -1.73 -14.59
N ALA A 74 4.87 -2.31 -14.84
CA ALA A 74 5.01 -3.75 -14.99
C ALA A 74 4.79 -4.49 -13.67
N THR A 75 5.43 -4.03 -12.59
CA THR A 75 5.22 -4.61 -11.26
C THR A 75 3.84 -4.31 -10.71
N LEU A 76 3.27 -3.15 -11.03
CA LEU A 76 1.88 -2.83 -10.70
C LEU A 76 0.93 -3.85 -11.31
N ALA A 77 1.06 -4.13 -12.60
CA ALA A 77 0.19 -5.09 -13.29
C ALA A 77 0.30 -6.49 -12.67
N ARG A 78 1.53 -6.92 -12.35
CA ARG A 78 1.79 -8.20 -11.69
C ARG A 78 1.10 -8.26 -10.33
N ASP A 79 1.28 -7.23 -9.49
CA ASP A 79 0.73 -7.22 -8.14
C ASP A 79 -0.80 -7.09 -8.16
N CYS A 80 -1.35 -6.29 -9.07
CA CYS A 80 -2.81 -6.20 -9.26
C CYS A 80 -3.40 -7.55 -9.68
N ALA A 81 -2.72 -8.30 -10.55
CA ALA A 81 -3.18 -9.63 -10.95
C ALA A 81 -3.22 -10.58 -9.75
N VAL A 82 -2.19 -10.58 -8.91
CA VAL A 82 -2.14 -11.41 -7.70
C VAL A 82 -3.25 -11.01 -6.73
N LEU A 83 -3.43 -9.72 -6.49
CA LEU A 83 -4.50 -9.22 -5.61
C LEU A 83 -5.88 -9.54 -6.15
N ASN A 84 -6.04 -9.51 -7.48
CA ASN A 84 -7.30 -9.88 -8.11
C ASN A 84 -7.64 -11.35 -7.88
N GLU A 85 -6.67 -12.24 -7.98
CA GLU A 85 -6.84 -13.66 -7.65
C GLU A 85 -7.19 -13.86 -6.18
N ARG A 86 -6.79 -12.94 -5.32
CA ARG A 86 -7.02 -12.99 -3.88
C ARG A 86 -8.29 -12.23 -3.44
N GLY A 87 -9.13 -11.80 -4.38
CA GLY A 87 -10.44 -11.24 -4.11
C GLY A 87 -10.55 -9.72 -4.14
N TYR A 88 -9.58 -9.02 -4.74
CA TYR A 88 -9.61 -7.55 -4.88
C TYR A 88 -9.69 -7.14 -6.33
N GLY A 89 -10.80 -6.52 -6.72
CA GLY A 89 -11.01 -6.03 -8.07
C GLY A 89 -10.54 -4.59 -8.26
N VAL A 90 -9.95 -4.29 -9.40
CA VAL A 90 -9.54 -2.93 -9.76
C VAL A 90 -10.78 -2.11 -10.12
N GLU A 91 -10.96 -0.98 -9.46
CA GLU A 91 -12.06 -0.04 -9.74
C GLU A 91 -11.61 1.19 -10.49
N VAL A 92 -10.47 1.77 -10.09
CA VAL A 92 -9.97 3.02 -10.68
C VAL A 92 -8.48 2.88 -10.90
N VAL A 93 -8.02 3.31 -12.07
CA VAL A 93 -6.60 3.47 -12.41
C VAL A 93 -6.38 4.92 -12.79
N GLN A 94 -5.55 5.63 -12.03
CA GLN A 94 -5.28 7.04 -12.25
C GLN A 94 -3.78 7.26 -12.42
N PRO A 95 -3.29 7.45 -13.64
CA PRO A 95 -1.91 7.86 -13.84
C PRO A 95 -1.71 9.32 -13.44
N VAL A 96 -0.54 9.61 -12.87
CA VAL A 96 -0.14 10.96 -12.47
C VAL A 96 1.27 11.21 -13.00
N ASP A 97 1.43 12.25 -13.79
CA ASP A 97 2.72 12.63 -14.35
C ASP A 97 3.49 13.50 -13.38
N MET A 98 4.16 12.86 -12.43
CA MET A 98 4.99 13.52 -11.41
C MET A 98 6.40 13.83 -11.90
N PHE A 99 6.83 13.17 -12.99
CA PHE A 99 8.17 13.33 -13.54
C PHE A 99 8.07 13.62 -15.03
N PRO A 100 7.63 14.86 -15.43
CA PRO A 100 7.45 15.23 -16.84
C PRO A 100 8.73 14.98 -17.66
N GLN A 101 8.55 14.54 -18.91
CA GLN A 101 9.62 14.24 -19.87
C GLN A 101 10.49 13.04 -19.49
N THR A 102 10.05 12.20 -18.54
CA THR A 102 10.68 10.91 -18.22
C THR A 102 9.73 9.77 -18.59
N THR A 103 10.27 8.53 -18.57
CA THR A 103 9.45 7.32 -18.77
C THR A 103 8.74 6.88 -17.49
N HIS A 104 8.95 7.58 -16.38
CA HIS A 104 8.39 7.24 -15.08
C HIS A 104 7.06 7.94 -14.85
N VAL A 105 5.99 7.16 -14.75
CA VAL A 105 4.65 7.64 -14.45
C VAL A 105 4.20 7.00 -13.14
N GLU A 106 3.81 7.83 -12.18
CA GLU A 106 3.14 7.34 -10.99
C GLU A 106 1.71 6.94 -11.35
N THR A 107 1.27 5.82 -10.84
CA THR A 107 -0.10 5.35 -11.07
C THR A 107 -0.73 4.99 -9.74
N VAL A 108 -1.92 5.52 -9.50
CA VAL A 108 -2.72 5.22 -8.32
C VAL A 108 -3.84 4.27 -8.73
N VAL A 109 -3.93 3.13 -8.08
CA VAL A 109 -4.97 2.13 -8.34
C VAL A 109 -5.81 1.96 -7.08
N LEU A 110 -7.11 2.08 -7.24
CA LEU A 110 -8.07 1.74 -6.20
C LEU A 110 -8.60 0.34 -6.46
N MET A 111 -8.46 -0.52 -5.47
CA MET A 111 -9.01 -1.87 -5.51
C MET A 111 -10.00 -2.05 -4.36
N SER A 112 -11.08 -2.72 -4.63
CA SER A 112 -12.09 -3.05 -3.63
C SER A 112 -12.26 -4.56 -3.53
N LYS A 113 -12.61 -5.00 -2.34
CA LYS A 113 -12.89 -6.40 -2.07
C LYS A 113 -14.12 -6.84 -2.87
N VAL A 114 -13.97 -7.90 -3.63
CA VAL A 114 -15.06 -8.50 -4.40
C VAL A 114 -15.81 -9.49 -3.49
N ARG A 115 -17.12 -9.28 -3.38
CA ARG A 115 -17.98 -10.12 -2.55
C ARG A 115 -18.84 -11.07 -3.37
#